data_45eec00ad30a4ace408882635bf377e0
#
_entry.id   45eec00ad30a4ace408882635bf377e0
#
_cell.length_a   1.000
_cell.length_b   1.000
_cell.length_c   1.000
_cell.angle_alpha   90.00
_cell.angle_beta   90.00
_cell.angle_gamma   90.00
#
_symmetry.space_group_name_H-M   'P 1'
#
loop_
_entity.id
_entity.type
_entity.pdbx_description
1 polymer ?
#
loop_
_entity_poly.entity_id
_entity_poly.type
_entity_poly.pdbx_seq_one_letter_code
_entity_poly.pdbx_strand_id
1 'polypeptide(L)'
;EIIRPTAFFKSLSGQIDRVKKGKSFLIFGNGELTSCKPISARDLSKFIIPLVTRSQSENKIHIIGGPGPPISPKRQAELLFELCKKEKKITHISPKLFLVITYALIPLSIVSKKIRDLREFLKIAYYYATESMLFWDEKIGSYSSNKTPEYGNESLEEYYKKILKNDVVYKELKDQKLF
;
A
#
# COMPACT_ATOMS: atom_id res chain seq x y z
N GLU A 1 7.73 -3.26 21.89
CA GLU A 1 7.17 -2.21 21.04
C GLU A 1 6.66 -2.80 19.73
N ILE A 2 5.59 -2.25 19.20
CA ILE A 2 5.00 -2.64 17.90
C ILE A 2 5.10 -1.45 16.97
N ILE A 3 5.67 -1.65 15.77
CA ILE A 3 5.76 -0.61 14.75
C ILE A 3 4.79 -0.96 13.63
N ARG A 4 3.89 -0.03 13.32
CA ARG A 4 2.86 -0.15 12.30
C ARG A 4 3.07 0.92 11.23
N PRO A 5 3.89 0.65 10.19
CA PRO A 5 4.00 1.57 9.06
C PRO A 5 2.69 1.59 8.27
N THR A 6 2.30 2.78 7.78
CA THR A 6 1.05 2.93 7.02
C THR A 6 1.10 2.22 5.67
N ALA A 7 2.20 2.33 4.94
CA ALA A 7 2.49 1.58 3.71
C ALA A 7 3.97 1.71 3.36
N PHE A 8 4.49 0.77 2.58
CA PHE A 8 5.83 0.87 2.02
C PHE A 8 5.78 1.36 0.57
N PHE A 9 6.76 2.14 0.13
CA PHE A 9 6.90 2.53 -1.28
C PHE A 9 6.88 1.32 -2.21
N LYS A 10 7.54 0.23 -1.80
CA LYS A 10 7.58 -1.03 -2.56
C LYS A 10 6.20 -1.62 -2.80
N SER A 11 5.32 -1.61 -1.80
CA SER A 11 3.95 -2.12 -1.92
C SER A 11 3.14 -1.35 -2.98
N LEU A 12 3.46 -0.06 -3.18
CA LEU A 12 2.80 0.80 -4.15
C LEU A 12 3.40 0.70 -5.57
N SER A 13 4.46 -0.09 -5.78
CA SER A 13 5.11 -0.21 -7.10
C SER A 13 4.52 -1.28 -8.01
N GLY A 14 3.52 -2.04 -7.55
CA GLY A 14 2.97 -3.21 -8.25
C GLY A 14 2.43 -2.95 -9.66
N GLN A 15 1.97 -1.73 -9.94
CA GLN A 15 1.37 -1.40 -11.23
C GLN A 15 2.26 -0.58 -12.18
N ILE A 16 3.53 -0.33 -11.81
CA ILE A 16 4.47 0.44 -12.65
C ILE A 16 4.60 -0.19 -14.04
N ASP A 17 4.76 -1.52 -14.15
CA ASP A 17 4.87 -2.21 -15.44
C ASP A 17 3.62 -2.06 -16.32
N ARG A 18 2.45 -2.05 -15.71
CA ARG A 18 1.20 -1.87 -16.45
C ARG A 18 1.18 -0.49 -17.10
N VAL A 19 1.53 0.55 -16.33
CA VAL A 19 1.56 1.94 -16.80
C VAL A 19 2.68 2.14 -17.83
N LYS A 20 3.88 1.61 -17.61
CA LYS A 20 4.98 1.64 -18.59
C LYS A 20 4.57 1.05 -19.95
N LYS A 21 3.78 -0.03 -19.94
CA LYS A 21 3.26 -0.68 -21.15
C LYS A 21 2.00 -0.01 -21.72
N GLY A 22 1.59 1.15 -21.20
CA GLY A 22 0.38 1.86 -21.64
C GLY A 22 -0.94 1.17 -21.29
N LYS A 23 -0.92 0.22 -20.35
CA LYS A 23 -2.12 -0.45 -19.82
C LYS A 23 -2.76 0.41 -18.73
N SER A 24 -4.06 0.19 -18.48
CA SER A 24 -4.79 0.88 -17.43
C SER A 24 -4.24 0.56 -16.03
N PHE A 25 -4.25 1.55 -15.15
CA PHE A 25 -4.03 1.36 -13.71
C PHE A 25 -5.34 0.84 -13.08
N LEU A 26 -5.24 -0.20 -12.26
CA LEU A 26 -6.41 -0.81 -11.61
C LEU A 26 -6.63 -0.16 -10.25
N ILE A 27 -7.83 0.35 -10.00
CA ILE A 27 -8.24 0.90 -8.72
C ILE A 27 -9.53 0.26 -8.23
N PHE A 28 -9.69 0.21 -6.91
CA PHE A 28 -10.91 -0.28 -6.28
C PHE A 28 -11.86 0.89 -6.00
N GLY A 29 -13.15 0.69 -6.33
CA GLY A 29 -14.16 1.75 -6.22
C GLY A 29 -13.81 2.97 -7.07
N ASN A 30 -13.91 4.16 -6.46
CA ASN A 30 -13.53 5.43 -7.10
C ASN A 30 -12.01 5.75 -6.98
N GLY A 31 -11.26 4.92 -6.26
CA GLY A 31 -9.84 5.14 -5.98
C GLY A 31 -9.56 6.13 -4.84
N GLU A 32 -10.58 6.54 -4.09
CA GLU A 32 -10.49 7.44 -2.94
C GLU A 32 -11.03 6.81 -1.64
N LEU A 33 -11.42 5.52 -1.71
CA LEU A 33 -11.89 4.77 -0.55
C LEU A 33 -10.83 4.63 0.53
N THR A 34 -9.58 4.56 0.12
CA THR A 34 -8.43 4.32 1.00
C THR A 34 -7.33 5.34 0.76
N SER A 35 -6.54 5.60 1.78
CA SER A 35 -5.34 6.42 1.67
C SER A 35 -4.26 5.96 2.66
N CYS A 36 -3.01 6.32 2.37
CA CYS A 36 -1.86 6.04 3.24
C CYS A 36 -0.83 7.17 3.13
N LYS A 37 0.08 7.23 4.09
CA LYS A 37 1.32 8.04 4.03
C LYS A 37 2.48 7.07 3.85
N PRO A 38 2.85 6.69 2.62
CA PRO A 38 3.84 5.66 2.39
C PRO A 38 5.23 6.10 2.86
N ILE A 39 5.99 5.17 3.44
CA ILE A 39 7.35 5.41 3.96
C ILE A 39 8.37 4.56 3.22
N SER A 40 9.58 5.08 3.03
CA SER A 40 10.69 4.31 2.49
C SER A 40 11.22 3.31 3.53
N ALA A 41 11.76 2.18 3.06
CA ALA A 41 12.44 1.22 3.93
C ALA A 41 13.62 1.87 4.66
N ARG A 42 14.33 2.79 3.99
CA ARG A 42 15.46 3.53 4.55
C ARG A 42 15.05 4.43 5.71
N ASP A 43 13.99 5.22 5.53
CA ASP A 43 13.54 6.13 6.58
C ASP A 43 12.90 5.35 7.74
N LEU A 44 12.15 4.28 7.45
CA LEU A 44 11.64 3.40 8.49
C LEU A 44 12.77 2.76 9.31
N SER A 45 13.87 2.32 8.67
CA SER A 45 15.04 1.79 9.38
C SER A 45 15.63 2.82 10.33
N LYS A 46 15.78 4.07 9.89
CA LYS A 46 16.26 5.17 10.76
C LYS A 46 15.32 5.45 11.93
N PHE A 47 14.03 5.27 11.75
CA PHE A 47 13.04 5.38 12.83
C PHE A 47 13.17 4.22 13.83
N ILE A 48 13.40 3.00 13.36
CA ILE A 48 13.46 1.78 14.18
C ILE A 48 14.75 1.71 15.00
N ILE A 49 15.90 2.06 14.44
CA ILE A 49 17.21 1.90 15.08
C ILE A 49 17.25 2.51 16.51
N PRO A 50 16.85 3.77 16.74
CA PRO A 50 16.85 4.34 18.09
C PRO A 50 15.93 3.62 19.07
N LEU A 51 14.81 3.02 18.57
CA LEU A 51 13.88 2.29 19.43
C LEU A 51 14.45 0.96 19.91
N VAL A 52 15.28 0.31 19.09
CA VAL A 52 15.90 -0.99 19.43
C VAL A 52 17.15 -0.80 20.30
N THR A 53 17.87 0.31 20.14
CA THR A 53 19.14 0.56 20.83
C THR A 53 18.98 1.23 22.20
N ARG A 54 17.82 1.74 22.54
CA ARG A 54 17.58 2.34 23.86
C ARG A 54 17.53 1.28 24.97
N SER A 55 17.98 1.66 26.17
CA SER A 55 18.08 0.75 27.32
C SER A 55 16.72 0.35 27.92
N GLN A 56 15.69 1.14 27.72
CA GLN A 56 14.34 0.86 28.22
C GLN A 56 13.35 0.80 27.06
N SER A 57 12.61 -0.30 26.98
CA SER A 57 11.53 -0.49 26.02
C SER A 57 10.20 -0.03 26.61
N GLU A 58 9.44 0.78 25.88
CA GLU A 58 8.08 1.14 26.21
C GLU A 58 7.11 0.13 25.58
N ASN A 59 6.10 -0.33 26.32
CA ASN A 59 5.05 -1.14 25.72
C ASN A 59 4.08 -0.27 24.90
N LYS A 60 4.53 0.15 23.71
CA LYS A 60 3.86 1.14 22.87
C LYS A 60 3.71 0.67 21.41
N ILE A 61 2.62 1.10 20.81
CA ILE A 61 2.37 0.94 19.36
C ILE A 61 2.71 2.27 18.67
N HIS A 62 3.64 2.21 17.72
CA HIS A 62 4.04 3.33 16.87
C HIS A 62 3.41 3.20 15.50
N ILE A 63 2.37 3.99 15.24
CA ILE A 63 1.87 4.19 13.88
C ILE A 63 2.79 5.21 13.22
N ILE A 64 3.29 4.92 12.02
CA ILE A 64 4.26 5.79 11.34
C ILE A 64 4.03 5.81 9.83
N GLY A 65 3.99 7.00 9.27
CA GLY A 65 3.95 7.24 7.82
C GLY A 65 5.19 7.99 7.34
N GLY A 66 5.35 8.07 6.03
CA GLY A 66 6.32 8.91 5.37
C GLY A 66 5.87 10.37 5.31
N PRO A 67 6.76 11.28 4.83
CA PRO A 67 6.48 12.70 4.74
C PRO A 67 5.45 13.04 3.65
N GLY A 68 4.74 14.12 3.88
CA GLY A 68 3.84 14.73 2.91
C GLY A 68 2.37 14.31 3.02
N PRO A 69 1.53 14.75 2.08
CA PRO A 69 0.10 14.48 2.10
C PRO A 69 -0.20 12.99 1.92
N PRO A 70 -1.33 12.50 2.45
CA PRO A 70 -1.77 11.15 2.18
C PRO A 70 -2.03 10.94 0.71
N ILE A 71 -1.72 9.74 0.22
CA ILE A 71 -1.94 9.37 -1.18
C ILE A 71 -3.05 8.31 -1.29
N SER A 72 -4.03 8.58 -2.15
CA SER A 72 -5.04 7.61 -2.55
C SER A 72 -4.60 6.82 -3.79
N PRO A 73 -5.19 5.64 -4.08
CA PRO A 73 -4.92 4.91 -5.31
C PRO A 73 -5.13 5.73 -6.59
N LYS A 74 -6.11 6.64 -6.61
CA LYS A 74 -6.36 7.54 -7.74
C LYS A 74 -5.18 8.51 -7.92
N ARG A 75 -4.73 9.16 -6.84
CA ARG A 75 -3.59 10.08 -6.90
C ARG A 75 -2.28 9.36 -7.25
N GLN A 76 -2.11 8.14 -6.76
CA GLN A 76 -1.00 7.27 -7.14
C GLN A 76 -0.99 6.97 -8.65
N ALA A 77 -2.15 6.65 -9.23
CA ALA A 77 -2.28 6.41 -10.66
C ALA A 77 -1.90 7.66 -11.47
N GLU A 78 -2.43 8.83 -11.09
CA GLU A 78 -2.11 10.12 -11.73
C GLU A 78 -0.61 10.37 -11.74
N LEU A 79 0.03 10.28 -10.58
CA LEU A 79 1.47 10.46 -10.44
C LEU A 79 2.27 9.51 -11.37
N LEU A 80 1.89 8.24 -11.44
CA LEU A 80 2.57 7.28 -12.30
C LEU A 80 2.40 7.58 -13.79
N PHE A 81 1.20 7.97 -14.23
CA PHE A 81 0.97 8.35 -15.63
C PHE A 81 1.74 9.62 -16.01
N GLU A 82 1.79 10.62 -15.12
CA GLU A 82 2.59 11.84 -15.28
C GLU A 82 4.09 11.50 -15.45
N LEU A 83 4.65 10.69 -14.55
CA LEU A 83 6.05 10.30 -14.57
C LEU A 83 6.41 9.42 -15.78
N CYS A 84 5.50 8.55 -16.20
CA CYS A 84 5.68 7.71 -17.39
C CYS A 84 5.41 8.45 -18.72
N LYS A 85 4.92 9.68 -18.67
CA LYS A 85 4.47 10.46 -19.84
C LYS A 85 3.48 9.66 -20.71
N LYS A 86 2.52 9.02 -20.08
CA LYS A 86 1.49 8.20 -20.73
C LYS A 86 0.11 8.82 -20.51
N GLU A 87 -0.78 8.58 -21.47
CA GLU A 87 -2.19 8.92 -21.33
C GLU A 87 -2.81 8.19 -20.15
N LYS A 88 -3.58 8.93 -19.32
CA LYS A 88 -4.23 8.39 -18.12
C LYS A 88 -5.31 7.40 -18.50
N LYS A 89 -5.13 6.14 -18.10
CA LYS A 89 -6.08 5.04 -18.29
C LYS A 89 -6.33 4.35 -16.96
N ILE A 90 -7.54 4.47 -16.42
CA ILE A 90 -7.93 3.87 -15.14
C ILE A 90 -9.05 2.86 -15.37
N THR A 91 -8.91 1.69 -14.75
CA THR A 91 -9.97 0.69 -14.71
C THR A 91 -10.46 0.55 -13.27
N HIS A 92 -11.75 0.76 -13.08
CA HIS A 92 -12.42 0.66 -11.79
C HIS A 92 -12.89 -0.78 -11.54
N ILE A 93 -12.58 -1.32 -10.38
CA ILE A 93 -12.98 -2.65 -9.93
C ILE A 93 -13.80 -2.50 -8.65
N SER A 94 -14.97 -3.13 -8.58
CA SER A 94 -15.74 -3.12 -7.35
C SER A 94 -15.05 -3.95 -6.26
N PRO A 95 -14.78 -3.40 -5.06
CA PRO A 95 -14.23 -4.18 -3.95
C PRO A 95 -15.11 -5.37 -3.56
N LYS A 96 -16.43 -5.25 -3.77
CA LYS A 96 -17.40 -6.33 -3.49
C LYS A 96 -17.13 -7.61 -4.29
N LEU A 97 -16.36 -7.51 -5.40
CA LEU A 97 -15.94 -8.69 -6.16
C LEU A 97 -15.15 -9.68 -5.30
N PHE A 98 -14.28 -9.18 -4.41
CA PHE A 98 -13.57 -10.05 -3.46
C PHE A 98 -14.51 -10.82 -2.55
N LEU A 99 -15.57 -10.17 -2.06
CA LEU A 99 -16.58 -10.83 -1.22
C LEU A 99 -17.33 -11.91 -1.99
N VAL A 100 -17.79 -11.58 -3.21
CA VAL A 100 -18.51 -12.55 -4.05
C VAL A 100 -17.66 -13.80 -4.29
N ILE A 101 -16.39 -13.63 -4.68
CA ILE A 101 -15.48 -14.75 -4.90
C ILE A 101 -15.23 -15.51 -3.58
N THR A 102 -15.01 -14.80 -2.47
CA THR A 102 -14.81 -15.41 -1.14
C THR A 102 -15.97 -16.30 -0.73
N TYR A 103 -17.21 -15.86 -0.96
CA TYR A 103 -18.41 -16.66 -0.65
C TYR A 103 -18.58 -17.82 -1.62
N ALA A 104 -18.37 -17.63 -2.92
CA ALA A 104 -18.45 -18.69 -3.93
C ALA A 104 -17.45 -19.84 -3.69
N LEU A 105 -16.30 -19.54 -3.06
CA LEU A 105 -15.27 -20.52 -2.75
C LEU A 105 -15.53 -21.32 -1.46
N ILE A 106 -16.59 -21.02 -0.68
CA ILE A 106 -16.87 -21.71 0.59
C ILE A 106 -16.90 -23.24 0.41
N PRO A 107 -17.74 -23.82 -0.48
CA PRO A 107 -17.86 -25.28 -0.58
C PRO A 107 -16.54 -25.96 -0.99
N LEU A 108 -15.79 -25.33 -1.92
CA LEU A 108 -14.51 -25.89 -2.36
C LEU A 108 -13.39 -25.73 -1.32
N SER A 109 -13.50 -24.76 -0.42
CA SER A 109 -12.51 -24.54 0.65
C SER A 109 -12.53 -25.62 1.73
N ILE A 110 -13.59 -26.42 1.80
CA ILE A 110 -13.69 -27.55 2.74
C ILE A 110 -12.72 -28.66 2.32
N VAL A 111 -12.63 -28.95 1.03
CA VAL A 111 -11.84 -30.07 0.49
C VAL A 111 -10.45 -29.69 0.03
N SER A 112 -10.15 -28.40 -0.16
CA SER A 112 -8.85 -27.94 -0.68
C SER A 112 -8.22 -26.86 0.19
N LYS A 113 -7.02 -27.16 0.74
CA LYS A 113 -6.22 -26.20 1.50
C LYS A 113 -5.86 -24.97 0.64
N LYS A 114 -5.48 -25.16 -0.63
CA LYS A 114 -5.12 -24.06 -1.54
C LYS A 114 -6.29 -23.09 -1.73
N ILE A 115 -7.52 -23.59 -1.84
CA ILE A 115 -8.71 -22.74 -1.99
C ILE A 115 -9.03 -22.03 -0.68
N ARG A 116 -8.79 -22.67 0.46
CA ARG A 116 -8.93 -22.04 1.78
C ARG A 116 -7.96 -20.87 1.93
N ASP A 117 -6.68 -21.09 1.59
CA ASP A 117 -5.65 -20.04 1.65
C ASP A 117 -5.98 -18.88 0.70
N LEU A 118 -6.44 -19.18 -0.52
CA LEU A 118 -6.92 -18.16 -1.46
C LEU A 118 -8.10 -17.36 -0.89
N ARG A 119 -9.04 -18.02 -0.24
CA ARG A 119 -10.20 -17.36 0.36
C ARG A 119 -9.80 -16.41 1.49
N GLU A 120 -8.87 -16.81 2.35
CA GLU A 120 -8.34 -15.92 3.40
C GLU A 120 -7.56 -14.75 2.80
N PHE A 121 -6.79 -14.99 1.74
CA PHE A 121 -6.13 -13.92 0.99
C PHE A 121 -7.12 -12.91 0.40
N LEU A 122 -8.25 -13.36 -0.17
CA LEU A 122 -9.28 -12.47 -0.72
C LEU A 122 -9.95 -11.60 0.34
N LYS A 123 -10.12 -12.10 1.57
CA LYS A 123 -10.59 -11.29 2.71
C LYS A 123 -9.61 -10.16 3.04
N ILE A 124 -8.32 -10.49 3.08
CA ILE A 124 -7.25 -9.51 3.31
C ILE A 124 -7.23 -8.48 2.19
N ALA A 125 -7.35 -8.92 0.93
CA ALA A 125 -7.41 -8.03 -0.24
C ALA A 125 -8.62 -7.08 -0.18
N TYR A 126 -9.78 -7.57 0.25
CA TYR A 126 -10.97 -6.74 0.48
C TYR A 126 -10.69 -5.66 1.54
N TYR A 127 -10.09 -6.05 2.68
CA TYR A 127 -9.72 -5.11 3.74
C TYR A 127 -8.82 -3.99 3.20
N TYR A 128 -7.74 -4.34 2.49
CA TYR A 128 -6.85 -3.34 1.89
C TYR A 128 -7.50 -2.48 0.79
N ALA A 129 -8.56 -2.97 0.15
CA ALA A 129 -9.29 -2.22 -0.87
C ALA A 129 -10.31 -1.24 -0.28
N THR A 130 -10.68 -1.38 1.01
CA THR A 130 -11.76 -0.61 1.65
C THR A 130 -11.34 0.19 2.87
N GLU A 131 -10.22 -0.19 3.53
CA GLU A 131 -9.75 0.46 4.76
C GLU A 131 -8.49 1.29 4.53
N SER A 132 -8.48 2.50 5.06
CA SER A 132 -7.30 3.37 5.02
C SER A 132 -6.24 2.93 6.01
N MET A 133 -4.96 3.15 5.66
CA MET A 133 -3.81 2.84 6.51
C MET A 133 -3.27 4.10 7.19
N LEU A 134 -4.15 4.88 7.79
CA LEU A 134 -3.84 6.08 8.55
C LEU A 134 -4.18 5.86 10.02
N PHE A 135 -3.85 6.82 10.85
CA PHE A 135 -4.25 6.80 12.25
C PHE A 135 -5.78 6.83 12.37
N TRP A 136 -6.35 5.87 13.08
CA TRP A 136 -7.77 5.86 13.42
C TRP A 136 -8.02 6.78 14.60
N ASP A 137 -8.83 7.80 14.41
CA ASP A 137 -9.20 8.75 15.46
C ASP A 137 -10.55 8.36 16.07
N GLU A 138 -10.51 7.77 17.25
CA GLU A 138 -11.70 7.31 17.96
C GLU A 138 -12.68 8.45 18.28
N LYS A 139 -12.16 9.68 18.45
CA LYS A 139 -13.00 10.84 18.80
C LYS A 139 -13.92 11.27 17.65
N ILE A 140 -13.47 11.09 16.42
CA ILE A 140 -14.24 11.45 15.22
C ILE A 140 -14.74 10.22 14.45
N GLY A 141 -14.38 9.01 14.88
CA GLY A 141 -14.79 7.75 14.24
C GLY A 141 -14.31 7.62 12.79
N SER A 142 -13.13 8.16 12.46
CA SER A 142 -12.59 8.13 11.09
C SER A 142 -11.07 8.18 11.05
N TYR A 143 -10.50 7.85 9.88
CA TYR A 143 -9.06 7.95 9.65
C TYR A 143 -8.61 9.41 9.53
N SER A 144 -7.52 9.76 10.21
CA SER A 144 -6.98 11.11 10.25
C SER A 144 -5.55 11.17 9.71
N SER A 145 -5.38 11.86 8.59
CA SER A 145 -4.06 12.12 8.03
C SER A 145 -3.23 13.05 8.91
N ASN A 146 -3.88 14.05 9.53
CA ASN A 146 -3.20 15.04 10.36
C ASN A 146 -2.67 14.44 11.67
N LYS A 147 -3.32 13.39 12.18
CA LYS A 147 -2.87 12.66 13.39
C LYS A 147 -1.97 11.48 13.05
N THR A 148 -1.77 11.16 11.79
CA THR A 148 -0.82 10.12 11.36
C THR A 148 0.60 10.68 11.47
N PRO A 149 1.44 10.17 12.39
CA PRO A 149 2.80 10.63 12.56
C PRO A 149 3.63 10.42 11.29
N GLU A 150 4.50 11.37 11.00
CA GLU A 150 5.38 11.35 9.83
C GLU A 150 6.84 11.21 10.25
N TYR A 151 7.62 10.51 9.42
CA TYR A 151 9.06 10.41 9.60
C TYR A 151 9.77 10.24 8.26
N GLY A 152 10.96 10.86 8.15
CA GLY A 152 11.83 10.75 7.00
C GLY A 152 11.68 11.89 6.01
N ASN A 153 12.43 11.78 4.90
CA ASN A 153 12.51 12.82 3.88
C ASN A 153 12.33 12.29 2.45
N GLU A 154 12.26 10.97 2.25
CA GLU A 154 12.07 10.39 0.92
C GLU A 154 10.59 10.44 0.52
N SER A 155 10.30 10.97 -0.67
CA SER A 155 8.96 10.98 -1.25
C SER A 155 8.71 9.77 -2.17
N LEU A 156 7.44 9.38 -2.30
CA LEU A 156 7.04 8.32 -3.24
C LEU A 156 7.37 8.70 -4.69
N GLU A 157 7.26 9.98 -5.02
CA GLU A 157 7.58 10.49 -6.35
C GLU A 157 9.06 10.30 -6.70
N GLU A 158 9.97 10.65 -5.77
CA GLU A 158 11.42 10.41 -5.96
C GLU A 158 11.73 8.93 -6.09
N TYR A 159 11.08 8.08 -5.31
CA TYR A 159 11.21 6.65 -5.41
C TYR A 159 10.77 6.12 -6.79
N TYR A 160 9.63 6.57 -7.31
CA TYR A 160 9.18 6.20 -8.65
C TYR A 160 10.13 6.70 -9.74
N LYS A 161 10.64 7.94 -9.63
CA LYS A 161 11.65 8.47 -10.55
C LYS A 161 12.92 7.61 -10.57
N LYS A 162 13.39 7.16 -9.41
CA LYS A 162 14.55 6.25 -9.30
C LYS A 162 14.29 4.92 -10.00
N ILE A 163 13.14 4.29 -9.77
CA ILE A 163 12.77 3.01 -10.40
C ILE A 163 12.62 3.17 -11.92
N LEU A 164 11.98 4.23 -12.37
CA LEU A 164 11.76 4.46 -13.81
C LEU A 164 13.06 4.72 -14.58
N LYS A 165 14.08 5.27 -13.92
CA LYS A 165 15.41 5.49 -14.50
C LYS A 165 16.29 4.23 -14.48
N ASN A 166 16.08 3.33 -13.53
CA ASN A 166 16.98 2.21 -13.26
C ASN A 166 16.24 0.86 -13.34
N ASP A 167 16.16 0.30 -14.55
CA ASP A 167 15.45 -0.95 -14.83
C ASP A 167 16.05 -2.17 -14.09
N VAL A 168 17.31 -2.12 -13.62
CA VAL A 168 17.95 -3.22 -12.88
C VAL A 168 17.36 -3.33 -11.47
N VAL A 169 17.29 -2.23 -10.74
CA VAL A 169 16.67 -2.17 -9.40
C VAL A 169 15.20 -2.61 -9.46
N TYR A 170 14.54 -2.31 -10.57
CA TYR A 170 13.15 -2.70 -10.78
C TYR A 170 12.98 -4.21 -10.99
N LYS A 171 13.90 -4.88 -11.69
CA LYS A 171 13.87 -6.35 -11.87
C LYS A 171 14.02 -7.08 -10.54
N GLU A 172 14.94 -6.66 -9.68
CA GLU A 172 15.12 -7.23 -8.33
C GLU A 172 13.88 -7.04 -7.45
N LEU A 173 13.17 -5.92 -7.60
CA LEU A 173 11.91 -5.67 -6.90
C LEU A 173 10.77 -6.59 -7.40
N LYS A 174 10.84 -7.06 -8.66
CA LYS A 174 9.80 -7.87 -9.29
C LYS A 174 9.69 -9.27 -8.68
N ASP A 175 10.82 -9.86 -8.29
CA ASP A 175 10.88 -11.21 -7.73
C ASP A 175 10.33 -11.31 -6.30
N GLN A 176 10.01 -10.16 -5.69
CA GLN A 176 9.52 -10.05 -4.32
C GLN A 176 8.11 -9.43 -4.23
N LYS A 177 7.36 -9.38 -5.33
CA LYS A 177 5.99 -8.83 -5.34
C LYS A 177 5.03 -9.79 -4.65
N LEU A 178 4.28 -9.28 -3.69
CA LEU A 178 3.16 -9.98 -3.07
C LEU A 178 1.87 -9.89 -3.91
N PHE A 179 1.82 -8.98 -4.92
CA PHE A 179 0.68 -8.72 -5.80
C PHE A 179 1.11 -8.43 -7.23
#